data_4e4d5b7a641561d81841b29659d68382
#
_entry.id   4e4d5b7a641561d81841b29659d68382
#
_cell.length_a   1.000
_cell.length_b   1.000
_cell.length_c   1.000
_cell.angle_alpha   90.00
_cell.angle_beta   90.00
_cell.angle_gamma   90.00
#
_symmetry.space_group_name_H-M   'P 1'
#
loop_
_entity.id
_entity.type
_entity.pdbx_description
1 polymer ?
#
loop_
_entity_poly.entity_id
_entity_poly.type
_entity_poly.pdbx_seq_one_letter_code
_entity_poly.pdbx_strand_id
1 'polypeptide(L)'
;MRWAACIFIFAFLHFCIVPANAQTFETRYERPVSDLMNDVAKRFGVKFKFDANVDTVGKRLPYADFRVRPYSLEMTLDNICKYYDWNWWKQSGNSYKIKLYEYPRRHEAEGKMMLDYLSSLYSNKEQWEARRDSLRREVRQRLELDAFLDSCVGYNVQRSSFNVQLSRVRKHDGYTTQNICIELTPGQHLFGTIYAPSNHKRQTSNVKRQNKKNALIVCPDGHWPYRYRKDEQQRLGTLARMGAICVDFDLYGWGESEKEVGEAAHHTSRAHVYQAACGYILLDWMLTHRKDIDPERVGVMGGSGGGTHTVLLSLLDDRVTASAPVVHLASHFDGGCPCESGKPVQLSAGGTCEPELAAVIAPKPLLIVSDDGDWTSSVPYLEFPYLQRIYGFYDAKDKVRNVHLPGERHDFKENKRQAVYDFFIDVFGLDRSMLDESKITIEPDETLKSLYK
;
A
#
# COMPACT_ATOMS: atom_id res chain seq x y z
N MET A 1 -8.45 83.69 20.95
CA MET A 1 -7.80 82.61 20.25
C MET A 1 -6.78 81.95 21.18
N ARG A 2 -7.16 80.83 21.80
CA ARG A 2 -6.27 80.07 22.69
C ARG A 2 -6.19 78.65 22.17
N TRP A 3 -5.03 78.24 21.79
CA TRP A 3 -4.70 76.88 21.41
C TRP A 3 -4.57 76.00 22.65
N ALA A 4 -5.37 74.94 22.75
CA ALA A 4 -5.23 73.90 23.76
C ALA A 4 -4.40 72.77 23.14
N ALA A 5 -3.20 72.56 23.70
CA ALA A 5 -2.33 71.43 23.34
C ALA A 5 -2.81 70.21 24.08
N CYS A 6 -3.27 69.17 23.36
CA CYS A 6 -3.49 67.85 23.90
C CYS A 6 -2.16 67.13 24.06
N ILE A 7 -1.75 66.86 25.30
CA ILE A 7 -0.61 65.99 25.59
C ILE A 7 -1.11 64.55 25.61
N PHE A 8 -0.67 63.77 24.58
CA PHE A 8 -0.83 62.33 24.60
C PHE A 8 0.22 61.71 25.51
N ILE A 9 -0.22 61.18 26.62
CA ILE A 9 0.68 60.37 27.49
C ILE A 9 0.69 58.96 26.88
N PHE A 10 1.79 58.60 26.24
CA PHE A 10 2.09 57.21 25.91
C PHE A 10 2.47 56.48 27.19
N ALA A 11 1.56 55.70 27.71
CA ALA A 11 1.88 54.69 28.72
C ALA A 11 2.64 53.56 28.05
N PHE A 12 3.96 53.55 28.22
CA PHE A 12 4.79 52.37 27.92
C PHE A 12 4.42 51.28 28.92
N LEU A 13 3.56 50.34 28.52
CA LEU A 13 3.44 49.05 29.18
C LEU A 13 4.76 48.34 29.02
N HIS A 14 5.61 48.41 30.03
CA HIS A 14 6.70 47.48 30.19
C HIS A 14 6.10 46.08 30.35
N PHE A 15 6.03 45.34 29.26
CA PHE A 15 5.96 43.88 29.35
C PHE A 15 7.25 43.44 30.02
N CYS A 16 7.18 43.18 31.32
CA CYS A 16 8.17 42.38 31.99
C CYS A 16 8.18 41.04 31.24
N ILE A 17 9.14 40.88 30.33
CA ILE A 17 9.55 39.56 29.85
C ILE A 17 10.09 38.87 31.09
N VAL A 18 9.22 38.13 31.75
CA VAL A 18 9.65 37.15 32.77
C VAL A 18 10.58 36.22 32.00
N PRO A 19 11.87 36.13 32.40
CA PRO A 19 12.77 35.21 31.70
C PRO A 19 12.11 33.83 31.75
N ALA A 20 12.13 33.13 30.63
CA ALA A 20 11.59 31.77 30.47
C ALA A 20 12.31 30.72 31.34
N ASN A 21 12.95 31.11 32.38
CA ASN A 21 13.54 30.32 33.45
C ASN A 21 12.59 30.23 34.70
N ALA A 22 11.29 30.43 34.53
CA ALA A 22 10.40 29.84 35.50
C ALA A 22 10.66 28.32 35.41
N GLN A 23 11.47 27.80 36.33
CA GLN A 23 11.58 26.35 36.52
C GLN A 23 10.16 25.84 36.57
N THR A 24 9.76 25.23 35.48
CA THR A 24 8.43 24.63 35.43
C THR A 24 8.38 23.66 36.60
N PHE A 25 7.30 23.65 37.32
CA PHE A 25 7.09 22.73 38.45
C PHE A 25 7.44 21.29 38.08
N GLU A 26 7.37 20.97 36.80
CA GLU A 26 7.72 19.70 36.18
C GLU A 26 9.17 19.25 36.37
N THR A 27 10.14 20.15 36.39
CA THR A 27 11.57 19.80 36.54
C THR A 27 11.90 19.19 37.89
N ARG A 28 11.09 19.42 38.92
CA ARG A 28 11.28 18.84 40.25
C ARG A 28 11.05 17.33 40.34
N TYR A 29 10.31 16.78 39.35
CA TYR A 29 9.91 15.37 39.30
C TYR A 29 10.49 14.66 38.07
N GLU A 30 11.50 15.27 37.45
CA GLU A 30 12.19 14.66 36.32
C GLU A 30 13.08 13.49 36.73
N ARG A 31 13.00 12.41 35.99
CA ARG A 31 13.92 11.28 36.08
C ARG A 31 14.46 10.88 34.70
N PRO A 32 15.69 10.31 34.63
CA PRO A 32 16.14 9.64 33.41
C PRO A 32 15.12 8.57 33.01
N VAL A 33 14.81 8.51 31.73
CA VAL A 33 13.84 7.50 31.20
C VAL A 33 14.38 6.09 31.39
N SER A 34 15.70 5.89 31.25
CA SER A 34 16.36 4.62 31.54
C SER A 34 16.07 4.07 32.90
N ASP A 35 16.15 4.95 33.94
CA ASP A 35 15.93 4.56 35.34
C ASP A 35 14.46 4.21 35.58
N LEU A 36 13.55 5.02 35.05
CA LEU A 36 12.11 4.75 35.12
C LEU A 36 11.75 3.42 34.47
N MET A 37 12.26 3.17 33.25
CA MET A 37 11.97 1.93 32.52
C MET A 37 12.54 0.71 33.21
N ASN A 38 13.70 0.82 33.87
CA ASN A 38 14.26 -0.26 34.67
C ASN A 38 13.36 -0.58 35.87
N ASP A 39 12.82 0.45 36.57
CA ASP A 39 11.89 0.26 37.68
C ASP A 39 10.56 -0.38 37.21
N VAL A 40 10.03 0.06 36.08
CA VAL A 40 8.85 -0.52 35.47
C VAL A 40 9.09 -1.99 35.07
N ALA A 41 10.25 -2.29 34.50
CA ALA A 41 10.63 -3.66 34.12
C ALA A 41 10.64 -4.59 35.36
N LYS A 42 11.27 -4.15 36.46
CA LYS A 42 11.31 -4.90 37.71
C LYS A 42 9.91 -5.08 38.33
N ARG A 43 9.12 -4.01 38.35
CA ARG A 43 7.79 -4.02 38.96
C ARG A 43 6.84 -5.00 38.28
N PHE A 44 6.84 -5.04 36.97
CA PHE A 44 5.92 -5.86 36.18
C PHE A 44 6.52 -7.21 35.71
N GLY A 45 7.79 -7.49 36.01
CA GLY A 45 8.46 -8.72 35.62
C GLY A 45 8.65 -8.87 34.11
N VAL A 46 8.88 -7.75 33.39
CA VAL A 46 8.98 -7.70 31.93
C VAL A 46 10.38 -7.27 31.45
N LYS A 47 10.62 -7.47 30.16
CA LYS A 47 11.86 -7.04 29.45
C LYS A 47 11.51 -6.05 28.36
N PHE A 48 12.24 -4.94 28.30
CA PHE A 48 12.12 -3.97 27.21
C PHE A 48 13.27 -4.11 26.22
N LYS A 49 12.92 -4.03 24.92
CA LYS A 49 13.85 -3.88 23.80
C LYS A 49 13.57 -2.54 23.15
N PHE A 50 14.60 -1.71 23.02
CA PHE A 50 14.51 -0.39 22.40
C PHE A 50 15.10 -0.45 21.00
N ASP A 51 14.44 0.18 20.03
CA ASP A 51 15.03 0.43 18.71
C ASP A 51 16.18 1.44 18.84
N ALA A 52 17.11 1.41 17.87
CA ALA A 52 18.30 2.26 17.87
C ALA A 52 18.00 3.77 17.87
N ASN A 53 16.81 4.18 17.43
CA ASN A 53 16.34 5.56 17.40
C ASN A 53 15.58 5.98 18.68
N VAL A 54 15.49 5.13 19.71
CA VAL A 54 14.87 5.41 21.00
C VAL A 54 15.95 5.74 22.02
N ASP A 55 16.19 7.02 22.26
CA ASP A 55 17.16 7.48 23.25
C ASP A 55 16.54 7.48 24.67
N THR A 56 16.85 6.48 25.48
CA THR A 56 16.42 6.38 26.87
C THR A 56 17.41 7.00 27.85
N VAL A 57 18.68 7.19 27.44
CA VAL A 57 19.77 7.66 28.31
C VAL A 57 19.81 9.19 28.37
N GLY A 58 19.73 9.85 27.21
CA GLY A 58 19.76 11.30 27.11
C GLY A 58 18.45 11.99 27.47
N LYS A 59 17.33 11.27 27.55
CA LYS A 59 16.01 11.86 27.81
C LYS A 59 15.62 11.79 29.28
N ARG A 60 15.01 12.89 29.77
CA ARG A 60 14.46 13.03 31.11
C ARG A 60 12.95 13.26 31.02
N LEU A 61 12.19 12.51 31.79
CA LEU A 61 10.72 12.54 31.78
C LEU A 61 10.17 13.33 32.95
N PRO A 62 9.44 14.44 32.73
CA PRO A 62 8.76 15.17 33.80
C PRO A 62 7.60 14.34 34.35
N TYR A 63 7.38 14.49 35.65
CA TYR A 63 6.40 13.72 36.42
C TYR A 63 6.54 12.20 36.26
N ALA A 64 7.77 11.70 36.14
CA ALA A 64 8.07 10.32 35.76
C ALA A 64 7.33 9.29 36.63
N ASP A 65 7.41 9.41 37.94
CA ASP A 65 6.79 8.45 38.86
C ASP A 65 5.25 8.52 38.85
N PHE A 66 4.69 9.69 38.53
CA PHE A 66 3.24 9.88 38.41
C PHE A 66 2.66 9.27 37.12
N ARG A 67 3.49 8.89 36.17
CA ARG A 67 3.06 8.20 34.93
C ARG A 67 2.88 6.71 35.13
N VAL A 68 3.43 6.14 36.19
CA VAL A 68 3.32 4.72 36.51
C VAL A 68 1.93 4.40 37.06
N ARG A 69 1.25 3.43 36.46
CA ARG A 69 0.01 2.85 36.96
C ARG A 69 0.32 1.49 37.58
N PRO A 70 0.34 1.38 38.94
CA PRO A 70 0.78 0.15 39.59
C PRO A 70 -0.06 -1.09 39.28
N TYR A 71 -1.22 -0.90 38.69
CA TYR A 71 -2.20 -1.91 38.33
C TYR A 71 -2.27 -2.22 36.82
N SER A 72 -1.53 -1.48 35.97
CA SER A 72 -1.53 -1.70 34.52
C SER A 72 -0.21 -1.30 33.89
N LEU A 73 0.46 -2.28 33.26
CA LEU A 73 1.67 -2.05 32.47
C LEU A 73 1.35 -1.25 31.22
N GLU A 74 0.29 -1.59 30.51
CA GLU A 74 -0.11 -0.96 29.27
C GLU A 74 -0.38 0.53 29.46
N MET A 75 -1.17 0.90 30.46
CA MET A 75 -1.40 2.32 30.80
C MET A 75 -0.12 3.04 31.21
N THR A 76 0.80 2.36 31.89
CA THR A 76 2.12 2.90 32.26
C THR A 76 2.94 3.18 31.00
N LEU A 77 3.01 2.22 30.09
CA LEU A 77 3.74 2.37 28.83
C LEU A 77 3.13 3.48 27.96
N ASP A 78 1.81 3.55 27.87
CA ASP A 78 1.11 4.63 27.16
C ASP A 78 1.49 6.01 27.72
N ASN A 79 1.45 6.17 29.04
CA ASN A 79 1.77 7.44 29.70
C ASN A 79 3.23 7.86 29.52
N ILE A 80 4.16 6.90 29.40
CA ILE A 80 5.58 7.17 29.18
C ILE A 80 5.86 7.41 27.69
N CYS A 81 5.43 6.48 26.84
CA CYS A 81 5.78 6.46 25.42
C CYS A 81 5.19 7.63 24.65
N LYS A 82 3.91 7.97 24.89
CA LYS A 82 3.23 9.09 24.21
C LYS A 82 3.90 10.45 24.40
N TYR A 83 4.65 10.62 25.46
CA TYR A 83 5.37 11.88 25.71
C TYR A 83 6.50 12.14 24.70
N TYR A 84 7.06 11.07 24.13
CA TYR A 84 8.19 11.15 23.19
C TYR A 84 7.84 10.71 21.77
N ASP A 85 6.57 10.56 21.46
CA ASP A 85 6.12 9.91 20.22
C ASP A 85 6.72 8.51 20.04
N TRP A 86 6.83 7.78 21.13
CA TRP A 86 7.15 6.37 21.11
C TRP A 86 5.89 5.52 21.13
N ASN A 87 6.03 4.29 20.67
CA ASN A 87 5.01 3.25 20.79
C ASN A 87 5.62 1.96 21.33
N TRP A 88 4.78 1.09 21.85
CA TRP A 88 5.19 -0.18 22.40
C TRP A 88 4.40 -1.32 21.80
N TRP A 89 5.04 -2.48 21.65
CA TRP A 89 4.43 -3.71 21.15
C TRP A 89 4.82 -4.86 22.04
N LYS A 90 3.83 -5.68 22.46
CA LYS A 90 4.08 -6.94 23.10
C LYS A 90 4.68 -7.90 22.10
N GLN A 91 5.78 -8.53 22.47
CA GLN A 91 6.41 -9.64 21.73
C GLN A 91 6.10 -10.97 22.42
N SER A 92 6.84 -12.03 22.12
CA SER A 92 6.67 -13.32 22.78
C SER A 92 6.99 -13.26 24.29
N GLY A 93 6.20 -13.93 25.11
CA GLY A 93 6.39 -13.99 26.57
C GLY A 93 6.24 -12.64 27.25
N ASN A 94 7.19 -12.28 28.13
CA ASN A 94 7.21 -11.03 28.90
C ASN A 94 8.05 -9.94 28.22
N SER A 95 8.25 -9.98 26.91
CA SER A 95 9.09 -9.03 26.18
C SER A 95 8.22 -7.98 25.48
N TYR A 96 8.63 -6.71 25.56
CA TYR A 96 8.00 -5.57 24.91
C TYR A 96 9.05 -4.83 24.08
N LYS A 97 8.70 -4.46 22.85
CA LYS A 97 9.52 -3.63 21.98
C LYS A 97 9.02 -2.19 22.03
N ILE A 98 9.94 -1.22 22.13
CA ILE A 98 9.64 0.21 22.09
C ILE A 98 10.39 0.82 20.91
N LYS A 99 9.68 1.56 20.07
CA LYS A 99 10.21 2.28 18.91
C LYS A 99 9.49 3.63 18.75
N LEU A 100 9.93 4.45 17.80
CA LEU A 100 9.20 5.66 17.42
C LEU A 100 7.79 5.30 16.99
N TYR A 101 6.84 6.20 17.29
CA TYR A 101 5.45 6.03 16.85
C TYR A 101 5.36 6.10 15.34
N GLU A 102 4.69 5.14 14.75
CA GLU A 102 4.40 5.10 13.32
C GLU A 102 2.94 5.56 13.13
N TYR A 103 2.74 6.82 12.81
CA TYR A 103 1.41 7.41 12.65
C TYR A 103 0.49 6.66 11.67
N PRO A 104 1.00 6.04 10.59
CA PRO A 104 0.18 5.20 9.71
C PRO A 104 -0.21 3.85 10.31
N ARG A 105 0.33 3.48 11.50
CA ARG A 105 0.09 2.18 12.13
C ARG A 105 -0.53 2.34 13.51
N ARG A 106 -1.73 1.86 13.64
CA ARG A 106 -2.52 1.82 14.89
C ARG A 106 -2.47 0.43 15.52
N HIS A 107 -3.03 0.28 16.71
CA HIS A 107 -3.25 -1.03 17.31
C HIS A 107 -4.45 -1.73 16.64
N GLU A 108 -4.46 -3.06 16.62
CA GLU A 108 -5.54 -3.87 16.05
C GLU A 108 -6.92 -3.52 16.66
N ALA A 109 -6.96 -3.22 17.97
CA ALA A 109 -8.18 -2.78 18.63
C ALA A 109 -8.75 -1.48 18.03
N GLU A 110 -7.91 -0.54 17.60
CA GLU A 110 -8.34 0.68 16.91
C GLU A 110 -8.82 0.35 15.50
N GLY A 111 -8.19 -0.62 14.83
CA GLY A 111 -8.67 -1.14 13.55
C GLY A 111 -10.08 -1.72 13.66
N LYS A 112 -10.35 -2.50 14.73
CA LYS A 112 -11.71 -2.96 15.02
C LYS A 112 -12.68 -1.82 15.23
N MET A 113 -12.32 -0.82 16.02
CA MET A 113 -13.17 0.37 16.25
C MET A 113 -13.46 1.11 14.94
N MET A 114 -12.47 1.21 14.04
CA MET A 114 -12.67 1.79 12.72
C MET A 114 -13.68 0.98 11.90
N LEU A 115 -13.55 -0.33 11.81
CA LEU A 115 -14.48 -1.18 11.07
C LEU A 115 -15.90 -1.17 11.67
N ASP A 116 -16.04 -1.12 13.00
CA ASP A 116 -17.31 -0.95 13.68
C ASP A 116 -17.97 0.39 13.33
N TYR A 117 -17.19 1.48 13.37
CA TYR A 117 -17.65 2.81 12.94
C TYR A 117 -18.12 2.80 11.49
N LEU A 118 -17.28 2.32 10.55
CA LEU A 118 -17.64 2.25 9.13
C LEU A 118 -18.88 1.38 8.90
N SER A 119 -19.00 0.27 9.62
CA SER A 119 -20.16 -0.61 9.56
C SER A 119 -21.46 0.08 10.00
N SER A 120 -21.39 1.10 10.84
CA SER A 120 -22.54 1.87 11.29
C SER A 120 -23.06 2.88 10.24
N LEU A 121 -22.24 3.21 9.23
CA LEU A 121 -22.56 4.23 8.22
C LEU A 121 -23.49 3.72 7.12
N TYR A 122 -23.58 2.40 6.94
CA TYR A 122 -24.42 1.79 5.91
C TYR A 122 -24.86 0.37 6.32
N SER A 123 -26.10 0.04 6.01
CA SER A 123 -26.72 -1.24 6.39
C SER A 123 -27.31 -2.03 5.20
N ASN A 124 -27.29 -1.44 4.00
CA ASN A 124 -27.83 -2.04 2.78
C ASN A 124 -27.02 -1.63 1.56
N LYS A 125 -27.38 -2.21 0.41
CA LYS A 125 -26.69 -2.00 -0.86
C LYS A 125 -26.71 -0.54 -1.30
N GLU A 126 -27.84 0.14 -1.24
CA GLU A 126 -28.01 1.49 -1.71
C GLU A 126 -27.14 2.48 -0.93
N GLN A 127 -27.10 2.33 0.40
CA GLN A 127 -26.24 3.15 1.27
C GLN A 127 -24.77 2.87 1.02
N TRP A 128 -24.40 1.60 0.82
CA TRP A 128 -23.04 1.24 0.48
C TRP A 128 -22.61 1.81 -0.88
N GLU A 129 -23.46 1.73 -1.91
CA GLU A 129 -23.15 2.26 -3.23
C GLU A 129 -22.97 3.78 -3.21
N ALA A 130 -23.78 4.50 -2.46
CA ALA A 130 -23.61 5.94 -2.26
C ALA A 130 -22.26 6.26 -1.57
N ARG A 131 -21.87 5.48 -0.57
CA ARG A 131 -20.57 5.61 0.10
C ARG A 131 -19.41 5.24 -0.84
N ARG A 132 -19.52 4.13 -1.55
CA ARG A 132 -18.54 3.69 -2.56
C ARG A 132 -18.25 4.80 -3.58
N ASP A 133 -19.29 5.41 -4.11
CA ASP A 133 -19.15 6.47 -5.12
C ASP A 133 -18.51 7.74 -4.52
N SER A 134 -18.77 8.04 -3.25
CA SER A 134 -18.07 9.11 -2.53
C SER A 134 -16.59 8.77 -2.31
N LEU A 135 -16.26 7.54 -1.91
CA LEU A 135 -14.89 7.07 -1.76
C LEU A 135 -14.12 7.20 -3.07
N ARG A 136 -14.66 6.71 -4.18
CA ARG A 136 -14.03 6.81 -5.51
C ARG A 136 -13.71 8.24 -5.89
N ARG A 137 -14.68 9.13 -5.75
CA ARG A 137 -14.52 10.54 -6.10
C ARG A 137 -13.48 11.21 -5.21
N GLU A 138 -13.57 11.04 -3.90
CA GLU A 138 -12.70 11.72 -2.96
C GLU A 138 -11.29 11.17 -2.91
N VAL A 139 -11.09 9.85 -3.04
CA VAL A 139 -9.76 9.25 -3.19
C VAL A 139 -9.06 9.80 -4.41
N ARG A 140 -9.74 9.85 -5.57
CA ARG A 140 -9.21 10.43 -6.80
C ARG A 140 -8.79 11.89 -6.62
N GLN A 141 -9.63 12.67 -5.92
CA GLN A 141 -9.37 14.08 -5.61
C GLN A 141 -8.20 14.25 -4.63
N ARG A 142 -8.15 13.46 -3.55
CA ARG A 142 -7.09 13.54 -2.53
C ARG A 142 -5.74 13.07 -3.04
N LEU A 143 -5.73 12.12 -3.96
CA LEU A 143 -4.53 11.74 -4.71
C LEU A 143 -4.08 12.85 -5.68
N GLU A 144 -4.92 13.84 -5.99
CA GLU A 144 -4.67 14.82 -7.06
C GLU A 144 -4.40 14.14 -8.40
N LEU A 145 -5.05 12.98 -8.64
CA LEU A 145 -4.74 12.13 -9.77
C LEU A 145 -5.00 12.83 -11.11
N ASP A 146 -6.12 13.54 -11.24
CA ASP A 146 -6.47 14.23 -12.49
C ASP A 146 -5.45 15.33 -12.82
N ALA A 147 -5.07 16.15 -11.83
CA ALA A 147 -4.05 17.19 -12.01
C ALA A 147 -2.70 16.59 -12.42
N PHE A 148 -2.34 15.43 -11.88
CA PHE A 148 -1.13 14.73 -12.28
C PHE A 148 -1.25 14.20 -13.73
N LEU A 149 -2.34 13.54 -14.08
CA LEU A 149 -2.59 13.04 -15.43
C LEU A 149 -2.58 14.16 -16.47
N ASP A 150 -3.20 15.29 -16.16
CA ASP A 150 -3.20 16.48 -17.05
C ASP A 150 -1.79 17.06 -17.23
N SER A 151 -0.88 16.83 -16.29
CA SER A 151 0.54 17.23 -16.40
C SER A 151 1.38 16.24 -17.23
N CYS A 152 0.86 15.04 -17.51
CA CYS A 152 1.58 14.03 -18.25
C CYS A 152 1.63 14.34 -19.76
N VAL A 153 2.82 14.17 -20.34
CA VAL A 153 3.05 14.36 -21.76
C VAL A 153 2.25 13.34 -22.59
N GLY A 154 1.40 13.84 -23.46
CA GLY A 154 0.59 12.97 -24.33
C GLY A 154 -0.65 12.36 -23.68
N TYR A 155 -0.94 12.69 -22.40
CA TYR A 155 -2.20 12.30 -21.82
C TYR A 155 -3.34 13.14 -22.40
N ASN A 156 -4.39 12.47 -22.84
CA ASN A 156 -5.65 13.09 -23.22
C ASN A 156 -6.77 12.12 -22.83
N VAL A 157 -7.79 12.63 -22.15
CA VAL A 157 -8.94 11.86 -21.70
C VAL A 157 -9.63 11.07 -22.81
N GLN A 158 -9.54 11.55 -24.06
CA GLN A 158 -10.14 10.88 -25.22
C GLN A 158 -9.21 9.93 -25.97
N ARG A 159 -7.88 10.18 -25.96
CA ARG A 159 -6.86 9.35 -26.59
C ARG A 159 -5.49 9.69 -26.03
N SER A 160 -4.97 8.82 -25.18
CA SER A 160 -3.60 8.97 -24.69
C SER A 160 -2.59 8.67 -25.80
N SER A 161 -1.74 9.63 -26.12
CA SER A 161 -0.68 9.55 -27.14
C SER A 161 0.71 9.63 -26.48
N PHE A 162 0.94 8.80 -25.47
CA PHE A 162 2.22 8.74 -24.78
C PHE A 162 3.37 8.39 -25.72
N ASN A 163 4.55 8.98 -25.45
CA ASN A 163 5.81 8.52 -26.06
C ASN A 163 6.22 7.21 -25.39
N VAL A 164 6.03 6.10 -26.08
CA VAL A 164 6.29 4.75 -25.57
C VAL A 164 7.42 4.10 -26.34
N GLN A 165 8.42 3.64 -25.62
CA GLN A 165 9.51 2.85 -26.14
C GLN A 165 9.33 1.39 -25.71
N LEU A 166 9.48 0.47 -26.66
CA LEU A 166 9.41 -0.97 -26.43
C LEU A 166 10.75 -1.60 -26.84
N SER A 167 11.29 -2.47 -25.99
CA SER A 167 12.46 -3.26 -26.35
C SER A 167 12.10 -4.34 -27.39
N ARG A 168 13.12 -5.02 -27.92
CA ARG A 168 12.91 -6.24 -28.69
C ARG A 168 12.21 -7.29 -27.84
N VAL A 169 11.24 -8.00 -28.43
CA VAL A 169 10.57 -9.14 -27.79
C VAL A 169 11.57 -10.29 -27.62
N ARG A 170 11.70 -10.80 -26.41
CA ARG A 170 12.50 -11.99 -26.06
C ARG A 170 11.57 -13.17 -25.89
N LYS A 171 11.98 -14.34 -26.42
CA LYS A 171 11.16 -15.56 -26.42
C LYS A 171 11.67 -16.55 -25.39
N HIS A 172 10.73 -17.14 -24.65
CA HIS A 172 10.97 -18.17 -23.62
C HIS A 172 10.05 -19.37 -23.84
N ASP A 173 10.14 -20.37 -22.98
CA ASP A 173 9.27 -21.56 -23.03
C ASP A 173 7.82 -21.20 -22.67
N GLY A 174 6.99 -21.04 -23.68
CA GLY A 174 5.56 -20.77 -23.56
C GLY A 174 5.19 -19.30 -23.32
N TYR A 175 6.14 -18.37 -23.20
CA TYR A 175 5.89 -16.94 -23.00
C TYR A 175 6.95 -16.05 -23.67
N THR A 176 6.72 -14.74 -23.63
CA THR A 176 7.65 -13.73 -24.11
C THR A 176 7.80 -12.61 -23.06
N THR A 177 8.92 -11.90 -23.09
CA THR A 177 9.15 -10.69 -22.32
C THR A 177 9.48 -9.51 -23.25
N GLN A 178 9.06 -8.30 -22.84
CA GLN A 178 9.35 -7.08 -23.56
C GLN A 178 9.35 -5.91 -22.57
N ASN A 179 10.45 -5.15 -22.49
CA ASN A 179 10.48 -3.97 -21.65
C ASN A 179 9.63 -2.86 -22.27
N ILE A 180 9.00 -2.07 -21.42
CA ILE A 180 8.22 -0.89 -21.77
C ILE A 180 8.73 0.32 -20.98
N CYS A 181 8.86 1.46 -21.65
CA CYS A 181 9.17 2.74 -21.05
C CYS A 181 8.19 3.78 -21.58
N ILE A 182 7.53 4.50 -20.69
CA ILE A 182 6.55 5.54 -21.03
C ILE A 182 7.02 6.85 -20.43
N GLU A 183 7.24 7.87 -21.25
CA GLU A 183 7.49 9.22 -20.75
C GLU A 183 6.19 9.79 -20.17
N LEU A 184 6.21 10.08 -18.85
CA LEU A 184 5.07 10.67 -18.15
C LEU A 184 5.15 12.18 -18.06
N THR A 185 6.28 12.69 -17.57
CA THR A 185 6.58 14.12 -17.57
C THR A 185 7.99 14.32 -18.16
N PRO A 186 8.38 15.52 -18.63
CA PRO A 186 9.68 15.70 -19.24
C PRO A 186 10.83 15.14 -18.40
N GLY A 187 11.52 14.12 -18.92
CA GLY A 187 12.65 13.45 -18.25
C GLY A 187 12.27 12.52 -17.10
N GLN A 188 10.99 12.18 -16.92
CA GLN A 188 10.54 11.19 -15.94
C GLN A 188 9.70 10.10 -16.64
N HIS A 189 10.11 8.87 -16.46
CA HIS A 189 9.54 7.75 -17.17
C HIS A 189 8.99 6.68 -16.21
N LEU A 190 7.96 6.01 -16.66
CA LEU A 190 7.53 4.73 -16.14
C LEU A 190 8.34 3.64 -16.84
N PHE A 191 8.97 2.77 -16.06
CA PHE A 191 9.71 1.61 -16.53
C PHE A 191 9.00 0.34 -16.12
N GLY A 192 8.86 -0.60 -17.03
CA GLY A 192 8.19 -1.86 -16.76
C GLY A 192 8.60 -2.99 -17.71
N THR A 193 8.04 -4.17 -17.47
CA THR A 193 8.19 -5.34 -18.33
C THR A 193 6.84 -5.98 -18.62
N ILE A 194 6.58 -6.25 -19.88
CA ILE A 194 5.41 -6.99 -20.33
C ILE A 194 5.81 -8.46 -20.47
N TYR A 195 5.08 -9.34 -19.79
CA TYR A 195 5.12 -10.80 -19.96
C TYR A 195 3.86 -11.22 -20.70
N ALA A 196 4.00 -11.93 -21.81
CA ALA A 196 2.85 -12.30 -22.65
C ALA A 196 2.94 -13.76 -23.11
N PRO A 197 1.82 -14.45 -23.34
CA PRO A 197 1.83 -15.79 -23.90
C PRO A 197 2.55 -15.82 -25.25
N SER A 198 3.38 -16.85 -25.50
CA SER A 198 3.93 -17.05 -26.83
C SER A 198 2.84 -17.59 -27.76
N ASN A 199 2.81 -17.08 -29.01
CA ASN A 199 1.87 -17.53 -30.05
C ASN A 199 2.16 -18.94 -30.60
N HIS A 200 2.89 -19.79 -29.86
CA HIS A 200 3.05 -21.16 -30.30
C HIS A 200 1.72 -21.88 -30.28
N LYS A 201 1.35 -22.45 -31.46
CA LYS A 201 0.19 -23.33 -31.63
C LYS A 201 0.22 -24.35 -30.48
N ARG A 202 -0.61 -24.17 -29.47
CA ARG A 202 -0.81 -25.15 -28.39
C ARG A 202 -1.40 -26.40 -29.06
N GLN A 203 -0.55 -27.38 -29.30
CA GLN A 203 -0.95 -28.72 -29.67
C GLN A 203 -1.43 -29.46 -28.42
N THR A 204 -2.62 -29.19 -27.96
CA THR A 204 -3.32 -30.11 -27.07
C THR A 204 -4.83 -29.90 -27.19
N SER A 205 -5.48 -31.01 -27.52
CA SER A 205 -6.91 -31.36 -27.35
C SER A 205 -7.99 -30.41 -27.93
N ASN A 206 -8.66 -30.91 -28.90
CA ASN A 206 -10.05 -30.84 -29.41
C ASN A 206 -11.04 -29.77 -28.87
N VAL A 207 -10.57 -28.56 -28.50
CA VAL A 207 -11.45 -27.42 -28.27
C VAL A 207 -11.07 -26.29 -29.20
N LYS A 208 -11.99 -25.93 -30.09
CA LYS A 208 -11.91 -24.77 -31.00
C LYS A 208 -11.66 -23.48 -30.21
N ARG A 209 -10.39 -23.17 -29.84
CA ARG A 209 -9.94 -21.89 -29.28
C ARG A 209 -9.30 -21.01 -30.37
N GLN A 210 -9.94 -20.94 -31.54
CA GLN A 210 -9.62 -19.89 -32.49
C GLN A 210 -10.14 -18.55 -31.93
N ASN A 211 -9.23 -17.61 -31.67
CA ASN A 211 -9.49 -16.22 -31.28
C ASN A 211 -9.88 -15.90 -29.84
N LYS A 212 -9.53 -16.70 -28.83
CA LYS A 212 -9.73 -16.23 -27.43
C LYS A 212 -8.63 -15.23 -27.07
N LYS A 213 -9.01 -13.97 -26.78
CA LYS A 213 -8.13 -12.92 -26.26
C LYS A 213 -7.56 -13.32 -24.88
N ASN A 214 -6.44 -12.72 -24.46
CA ASN A 214 -5.78 -13.00 -23.21
C ASN A 214 -6.33 -12.13 -22.07
N ALA A 215 -6.28 -12.61 -20.83
CA ALA A 215 -6.49 -11.75 -19.67
C ALA A 215 -5.33 -10.75 -19.55
N LEU A 216 -5.60 -9.56 -19.01
CA LEU A 216 -4.57 -8.59 -18.59
C LEU A 216 -4.44 -8.65 -17.06
N ILE A 217 -3.22 -8.61 -16.53
CA ILE A 217 -2.95 -8.46 -15.11
C ILE A 217 -1.90 -7.36 -14.93
N VAL A 218 -2.29 -6.24 -14.31
CA VAL A 218 -1.36 -5.16 -13.93
C VAL A 218 -0.78 -5.49 -12.55
N CYS A 219 0.53 -5.38 -12.42
CA CYS A 219 1.28 -5.90 -11.27
C CYS A 219 2.12 -4.80 -10.62
N PRO A 220 1.54 -3.91 -9.81
CA PRO A 220 2.30 -2.97 -9.00
C PRO A 220 3.26 -3.72 -8.05
N ASP A 221 4.49 -3.26 -7.94
CA ASP A 221 5.47 -3.90 -7.06
C ASP A 221 5.47 -3.31 -5.63
N GLY A 222 6.02 -4.05 -4.67
CA GLY A 222 6.26 -3.63 -3.30
C GLY A 222 7.71 -3.24 -3.05
N HIS A 223 8.05 -2.95 -1.77
CA HIS A 223 9.41 -2.55 -1.35
C HIS A 223 10.37 -3.74 -1.26
N TRP A 224 10.45 -4.53 -2.31
CA TRP A 224 11.45 -5.59 -2.47
C TRP A 224 12.59 -5.15 -3.40
N PRO A 225 13.71 -5.93 -3.45
CA PRO A 225 14.81 -5.58 -4.34
C PRO A 225 14.39 -5.66 -5.81
N TYR A 226 13.78 -4.62 -6.30
CA TYR A 226 13.42 -4.38 -7.71
C TYR A 226 12.46 -5.40 -8.36
N ARG A 227 11.70 -4.96 -9.39
CA ARG A 227 10.75 -5.76 -10.17
C ARG A 227 11.38 -6.92 -10.94
N TYR A 228 12.68 -6.88 -11.23
CA TYR A 228 13.39 -7.94 -11.96
C TYR A 228 13.97 -9.07 -11.10
N ARG A 229 13.65 -9.14 -9.81
CA ARG A 229 14.02 -10.24 -8.92
C ARG A 229 13.39 -11.57 -9.37
N LYS A 230 14.02 -12.68 -8.95
CA LYS A 230 13.66 -14.03 -9.39
C LYS A 230 12.19 -14.39 -9.15
N ASP A 231 11.69 -14.16 -7.96
CA ASP A 231 10.29 -14.50 -7.58
C ASP A 231 9.25 -13.70 -8.36
N GLU A 232 9.54 -12.44 -8.70
CA GLU A 232 8.69 -11.63 -9.58
C GLU A 232 8.66 -12.20 -10.99
N GLN A 233 9.82 -12.47 -11.60
CA GLN A 233 9.91 -13.09 -12.91
C GLN A 233 9.22 -14.46 -12.95
N GLN A 234 9.37 -15.29 -11.90
CA GLN A 234 8.67 -16.56 -11.77
C GLN A 234 7.16 -16.37 -11.79
N ARG A 235 6.65 -15.44 -10.98
CA ARG A 235 5.21 -15.18 -10.89
C ARG A 235 4.63 -14.72 -12.22
N LEU A 236 5.21 -13.69 -12.82
CA LEU A 236 4.68 -13.09 -14.05
C LEU A 236 4.87 -14.00 -15.26
N GLY A 237 6.01 -14.65 -15.38
CA GLY A 237 6.28 -15.62 -16.42
C GLY A 237 5.34 -16.83 -16.38
N THR A 238 5.01 -17.31 -15.17
CA THR A 238 4.08 -18.44 -14.99
C THR A 238 2.65 -18.04 -15.40
N LEU A 239 2.17 -16.85 -14.97
CA LEU A 239 0.88 -16.34 -15.40
C LEU A 239 0.83 -16.13 -16.92
N ALA A 240 1.92 -15.66 -17.53
CA ALA A 240 2.00 -15.52 -18.97
C ALA A 240 1.94 -16.88 -19.68
N ARG A 241 2.63 -17.90 -19.20
CA ARG A 241 2.51 -19.27 -19.74
C ARG A 241 1.08 -19.80 -19.64
N MET A 242 0.37 -19.48 -18.56
CA MET A 242 -1.02 -19.88 -18.35
C MET A 242 -2.03 -19.11 -19.23
N GLY A 243 -1.60 -18.03 -19.91
CA GLY A 243 -2.44 -17.30 -20.88
C GLY A 243 -2.89 -15.91 -20.42
N ALA A 244 -2.23 -15.30 -19.44
CA ALA A 244 -2.39 -13.89 -19.12
C ALA A 244 -1.32 -13.03 -19.79
N ILE A 245 -1.61 -11.77 -20.05
CA ILE A 245 -0.61 -10.74 -20.30
C ILE A 245 -0.41 -10.02 -18.96
N CYS A 246 0.81 -10.07 -18.40
CA CYS A 246 1.15 -9.38 -17.17
C CYS A 246 2.05 -8.19 -17.48
N VAL A 247 1.90 -7.11 -16.74
CA VAL A 247 2.79 -5.96 -16.81
C VAL A 247 3.12 -5.46 -15.40
N ASP A 248 4.41 -5.41 -15.10
CA ASP A 248 4.95 -4.80 -13.88
C ASP A 248 5.50 -3.40 -14.16
N PHE A 249 5.81 -2.65 -13.11
CA PHE A 249 6.49 -1.38 -13.23
C PHE A 249 7.25 -1.03 -11.94
N ASP A 250 8.30 -0.21 -12.09
CA ASP A 250 9.11 0.27 -10.97
C ASP A 250 8.33 1.23 -10.08
N LEU A 251 8.63 1.17 -8.78
CA LEU A 251 8.22 2.23 -7.86
C LEU A 251 8.95 3.56 -8.19
N TYR A 252 8.31 4.68 -7.94
CA TYR A 252 8.90 6.01 -8.16
C TYR A 252 10.10 6.25 -7.24
N GLY A 253 11.24 6.67 -7.83
CA GLY A 253 12.50 6.82 -7.10
C GLY A 253 13.12 5.48 -6.67
N TRP A 254 12.75 4.38 -7.35
CA TRP A 254 13.21 3.01 -7.09
C TRP A 254 13.51 2.32 -8.43
N GLY A 255 14.48 1.42 -8.48
CA GLY A 255 14.82 0.74 -9.73
C GLY A 255 15.41 1.70 -10.79
N GLU A 256 14.89 1.69 -12.00
CA GLU A 256 15.39 2.55 -13.07
C GLU A 256 15.01 4.01 -12.88
N SER A 257 13.83 4.30 -12.30
CA SER A 257 13.39 5.67 -12.03
C SER A 257 14.25 6.41 -11.00
N GLU A 258 14.97 5.68 -10.13
CA GLU A 258 15.94 6.25 -9.18
C GLU A 258 17.01 7.09 -9.90
N LYS A 259 17.43 6.68 -11.10
CA LYS A 259 18.43 7.40 -11.88
C LYS A 259 17.95 8.78 -12.37
N GLU A 260 16.63 8.95 -12.47
CA GLU A 260 16.02 10.19 -12.96
C GLU A 260 15.69 11.16 -11.83
N VAL A 261 15.20 10.64 -10.71
CA VAL A 261 14.64 11.49 -9.64
C VAL A 261 15.34 11.31 -8.29
N GLY A 262 16.22 10.31 -8.16
CA GLY A 262 16.91 9.96 -6.92
C GLY A 262 16.02 9.23 -5.91
N GLU A 263 16.63 8.46 -5.00
CA GLU A 263 15.93 7.66 -3.97
C GLU A 263 15.04 8.53 -3.05
N ALA A 264 15.50 9.75 -2.73
CA ALA A 264 14.75 10.67 -1.87
C ALA A 264 13.34 11.00 -2.40
N ALA A 265 13.12 10.93 -3.71
CA ALA A 265 11.82 11.18 -4.33
C ALA A 265 10.78 10.13 -3.95
N HIS A 266 11.21 8.89 -3.67
CA HIS A 266 10.37 7.81 -3.19
C HIS A 266 9.68 8.12 -1.85
N HIS A 267 10.36 8.85 -0.98
CA HIS A 267 9.90 9.22 0.36
C HIS A 267 9.08 10.52 0.39
N THR A 268 8.47 10.88 -0.72
CA THR A 268 7.61 12.07 -0.85
C THR A 268 6.16 11.69 -1.15
N SER A 269 5.21 12.59 -0.83
CA SER A 269 3.80 12.41 -1.19
C SER A 269 3.57 12.34 -2.71
N ARG A 270 4.51 12.86 -3.52
CA ARG A 270 4.48 12.75 -4.98
C ARG A 270 4.57 11.29 -5.44
N ALA A 271 5.35 10.46 -4.73
CA ALA A 271 5.48 9.03 -5.05
C ALA A 271 4.13 8.31 -5.01
N HIS A 272 3.27 8.63 -4.04
CA HIS A 272 1.93 8.04 -3.93
C HIS A 272 1.07 8.33 -5.18
N VAL A 273 1.05 9.58 -5.62
CA VAL A 273 0.30 9.99 -6.82
C VAL A 273 0.91 9.36 -8.07
N TYR A 274 2.23 9.43 -8.19
CA TYR A 274 2.95 8.92 -9.37
C TYR A 274 2.70 7.42 -9.57
N GLN A 275 2.80 6.62 -8.52
CA GLN A 275 2.60 5.18 -8.59
C GLN A 275 1.14 4.80 -8.91
N ALA A 276 0.18 5.51 -8.32
CA ALA A 276 -1.24 5.33 -8.66
C ALA A 276 -1.49 5.67 -10.14
N ALA A 277 -0.91 6.76 -10.64
CA ALA A 277 -1.01 7.16 -12.04
C ALA A 277 -0.31 6.16 -12.97
N CYS A 278 0.84 5.60 -12.59
CA CYS A 278 1.53 4.57 -13.37
C CYS A 278 0.64 3.36 -13.65
N GLY A 279 -0.02 2.83 -12.62
CA GLY A 279 -0.95 1.71 -12.79
C GLY A 279 -2.11 2.07 -13.72
N TYR A 280 -2.69 3.27 -13.55
CA TYR A 280 -3.79 3.77 -14.37
C TYR A 280 -3.37 3.94 -15.85
N ILE A 281 -2.23 4.57 -16.10
CA ILE A 281 -1.70 4.81 -17.46
C ILE A 281 -1.33 3.49 -18.16
N LEU A 282 -0.69 2.56 -17.45
CA LEU A 282 -0.36 1.24 -18.00
C LEU A 282 -1.62 0.47 -18.39
N LEU A 283 -2.62 0.45 -17.53
CA LEU A 283 -3.89 -0.21 -17.82
C LEU A 283 -4.53 0.41 -19.06
N ASP A 284 -4.58 1.73 -19.13
CA ASP A 284 -5.15 2.45 -20.27
C ASP A 284 -4.39 2.16 -21.58
N TRP A 285 -3.06 2.26 -21.52
CA TRP A 285 -2.22 1.99 -22.69
C TRP A 285 -2.35 0.55 -23.17
N MET A 286 -2.33 -0.42 -22.26
CA MET A 286 -2.44 -1.84 -22.58
C MET A 286 -3.79 -2.15 -23.27
N LEU A 287 -4.90 -1.66 -22.73
CA LEU A 287 -6.23 -1.88 -23.28
C LEU A 287 -6.42 -1.19 -24.64
N THR A 288 -5.80 -0.03 -24.85
CA THR A 288 -5.91 0.73 -26.09
C THR A 288 -5.05 0.14 -27.21
N HIS A 289 -3.83 -0.30 -26.91
CA HIS A 289 -2.84 -0.67 -27.92
C HIS A 289 -2.70 -2.19 -28.15
N ARG A 290 -3.19 -3.04 -27.23
CA ARG A 290 -3.10 -4.48 -27.31
C ARG A 290 -4.47 -5.11 -27.64
N LYS A 291 -4.71 -5.36 -28.92
CA LYS A 291 -5.96 -5.96 -29.42
C LYS A 291 -6.15 -7.42 -28.99
N ASP A 292 -5.09 -8.06 -28.53
CA ASP A 292 -5.07 -9.44 -28.01
C ASP A 292 -5.51 -9.55 -26.54
N ILE A 293 -5.85 -8.43 -25.88
CA ILE A 293 -6.41 -8.38 -24.52
C ILE A 293 -7.94 -8.47 -24.57
N ASP A 294 -8.48 -9.24 -23.64
CA ASP A 294 -9.91 -9.32 -23.34
C ASP A 294 -10.28 -8.27 -22.27
N PRO A 295 -11.04 -7.22 -22.61
CA PRO A 295 -11.38 -6.18 -21.66
C PRO A 295 -12.28 -6.64 -20.50
N GLU A 296 -12.92 -7.81 -20.63
CA GLU A 296 -13.72 -8.40 -19.55
C GLU A 296 -12.87 -9.20 -18.53
N ARG A 297 -11.57 -9.36 -18.78
CA ARG A 297 -10.64 -10.11 -17.94
C ARG A 297 -9.42 -9.29 -17.58
N VAL A 298 -9.62 -8.27 -16.76
CA VAL A 298 -8.61 -7.31 -16.31
C VAL A 298 -8.40 -7.45 -14.82
N GLY A 299 -7.24 -7.96 -14.43
CA GLY A 299 -6.83 -8.14 -13.04
C GLY A 299 -5.79 -7.12 -12.58
N VAL A 300 -5.73 -6.94 -11.27
CA VAL A 300 -4.64 -6.23 -10.60
C VAL A 300 -4.16 -7.09 -9.44
N MET A 301 -2.85 -7.23 -9.27
CA MET A 301 -2.26 -7.92 -8.11
C MET A 301 -0.93 -7.30 -7.71
N GLY A 302 -0.67 -7.24 -6.44
CA GLY A 302 0.62 -6.80 -5.91
C GLY A 302 0.75 -7.09 -4.43
N GLY A 303 1.96 -7.15 -3.93
CA GLY A 303 2.23 -7.43 -2.54
C GLY A 303 2.79 -6.21 -1.80
N SER A 304 2.55 -6.13 -0.47
CA SER A 304 3.03 -5.01 0.36
C SER A 304 2.58 -3.65 -0.22
N GLY A 305 3.48 -2.72 -0.49
CA GLY A 305 3.17 -1.46 -1.18
C GLY A 305 2.49 -1.65 -2.54
N GLY A 306 2.82 -2.74 -3.27
CA GLY A 306 2.09 -3.14 -4.47
C GLY A 306 0.63 -3.51 -4.18
N GLY A 307 0.33 -4.00 -2.97
CA GLY A 307 -1.04 -4.23 -2.50
C GLY A 307 -1.83 -2.94 -2.33
N THR A 308 -1.20 -1.87 -1.79
CA THR A 308 -1.80 -0.52 -1.76
C THR A 308 -2.23 -0.08 -3.16
N HIS A 309 -1.32 -0.16 -4.12
CA HIS A 309 -1.62 0.26 -5.50
C HIS A 309 -2.57 -0.69 -6.22
N THR A 310 -2.62 -1.96 -5.80
CA THR A 310 -3.66 -2.92 -6.25
C THR A 310 -5.04 -2.47 -5.81
N VAL A 311 -5.21 -2.10 -4.54
CA VAL A 311 -6.47 -1.57 -4.00
C VAL A 311 -6.84 -0.25 -4.69
N LEU A 312 -5.90 0.68 -4.78
CA LEU A 312 -6.13 1.99 -5.41
C LEU A 312 -6.52 1.87 -6.87
N LEU A 313 -5.82 1.07 -7.68
CA LEU A 313 -6.16 0.90 -9.09
C LEU A 313 -7.53 0.25 -9.27
N SER A 314 -7.85 -0.74 -8.43
CA SER A 314 -9.16 -1.41 -8.44
C SER A 314 -10.31 -0.47 -8.05
N LEU A 315 -10.03 0.51 -7.20
CA LEU A 315 -10.98 1.54 -6.79
C LEU A 315 -11.16 2.62 -7.87
N LEU A 316 -10.05 3.04 -8.50
CA LEU A 316 -10.00 4.18 -9.41
C LEU A 316 -10.45 3.86 -10.83
N ASP A 317 -10.43 2.58 -11.24
CA ASP A 317 -10.71 2.18 -12.62
C ASP A 317 -11.73 1.04 -12.70
N ASP A 318 -12.90 1.34 -13.19
CA ASP A 318 -13.99 0.36 -13.34
C ASP A 318 -13.71 -0.74 -14.36
N ARG A 319 -12.69 -0.60 -15.20
CA ARG A 319 -12.26 -1.64 -16.15
C ARG A 319 -11.59 -2.81 -15.45
N VAL A 320 -11.12 -2.63 -14.19
CA VAL A 320 -10.62 -3.74 -13.38
C VAL A 320 -11.77 -4.66 -13.01
N THR A 321 -11.61 -5.95 -13.31
CA THR A 321 -12.64 -6.97 -13.08
C THR A 321 -12.28 -7.99 -12.01
N ALA A 322 -11.03 -8.00 -11.52
CA ALA A 322 -10.58 -8.82 -10.38
C ALA A 322 -9.39 -8.17 -9.68
N SER A 323 -9.29 -8.34 -8.36
CA SER A 323 -8.25 -7.72 -7.52
C SER A 323 -7.65 -8.73 -6.54
N ALA A 324 -6.33 -8.70 -6.36
CA ALA A 324 -5.62 -9.61 -5.46
C ALA A 324 -4.49 -8.89 -4.67
N PRO A 325 -4.81 -8.06 -3.65
CA PRO A 325 -3.81 -7.54 -2.73
C PRO A 325 -3.22 -8.66 -1.86
N VAL A 326 -1.90 -8.73 -1.79
CA VAL A 326 -1.15 -9.77 -1.09
C VAL A 326 -0.34 -9.12 0.05
N VAL A 327 -0.43 -9.66 1.26
CA VAL A 327 0.26 -9.19 2.48
C VAL A 327 0.23 -7.67 2.65
N HIS A 328 -0.96 -7.10 2.50
CA HIS A 328 -1.16 -5.65 2.53
C HIS A 328 -2.31 -5.23 3.46
N LEU A 329 -3.47 -5.85 3.30
CA LEU A 329 -4.73 -5.36 3.84
C LEU A 329 -4.78 -5.42 5.37
N ALA A 330 -5.01 -4.29 6.03
CA ALA A 330 -5.33 -4.21 7.45
C ALA A 330 -6.12 -2.94 7.77
N SER A 331 -7.00 -2.99 8.77
CA SER A 331 -7.79 -1.83 9.22
C SER A 331 -7.00 -0.86 10.10
N HIS A 332 -5.82 -1.28 10.55
CA HIS A 332 -4.97 -0.56 11.49
C HIS A 332 -3.61 -0.15 10.91
N PHE A 333 -3.44 -0.26 9.60
CA PHE A 333 -2.22 0.14 8.91
C PHE A 333 -2.54 0.75 7.54
N ASP A 334 -2.11 2.00 7.32
CA ASP A 334 -2.40 2.78 6.11
C ASP A 334 -1.20 2.84 5.14
N GLY A 335 -0.16 2.00 5.35
CA GLY A 335 1.08 2.01 4.59
C GLY A 335 2.26 2.66 5.34
N GLY A 336 3.43 2.04 5.25
CA GLY A 336 4.64 2.43 6.01
C GLY A 336 5.52 3.46 5.31
N CYS A 337 5.23 3.80 4.06
CA CYS A 337 6.04 4.69 3.23
C CYS A 337 5.15 5.80 2.64
N PRO A 338 5.68 7.04 2.45
CA PRO A 338 4.95 8.09 1.76
C PRO A 338 4.48 7.71 0.35
N CYS A 339 5.10 6.74 -0.30
CA CYS A 339 4.64 6.22 -1.58
C CYS A 339 3.32 5.43 -1.50
N GLU A 340 2.91 5.03 -0.30
CA GLU A 340 1.66 4.31 0.00
C GLU A 340 0.64 5.20 0.70
N SER A 341 1.10 6.09 1.60
CA SER A 341 0.26 6.89 2.51
C SER A 341 0.57 8.39 2.51
N GLY A 342 1.40 8.86 1.59
CA GLY A 342 1.81 10.28 1.53
C GLY A 342 0.71 11.27 1.10
N LYS A 343 -0.42 10.79 0.59
CA LYS A 343 -1.64 11.57 0.35
C LYS A 343 -2.72 11.14 1.34
N PRO A 344 -3.55 12.07 1.83
CA PRO A 344 -4.50 11.80 2.92
C PRO A 344 -5.75 11.03 2.44
N VAL A 345 -5.54 9.90 1.76
CA VAL A 345 -6.60 9.03 1.22
C VAL A 345 -7.52 8.52 2.33
N GLN A 346 -6.96 8.22 3.50
CA GLN A 346 -7.70 7.75 4.68
C GLN A 346 -8.74 8.75 5.24
N LEU A 347 -8.70 10.01 4.78
CA LEU A 347 -9.70 11.03 5.15
C LEU A 347 -10.88 11.10 4.17
N SER A 348 -10.90 10.27 3.13
CA SER A 348 -11.98 10.25 2.14
C SER A 348 -13.31 9.84 2.78
N ALA A 349 -14.39 10.46 2.31
CA ALA A 349 -15.76 10.23 2.78
C ALA A 349 -15.93 10.36 4.32
N GLY A 350 -15.16 11.24 4.97
CA GLY A 350 -15.21 11.46 6.41
C GLY A 350 -14.39 10.44 7.23
N GLY A 351 -13.55 9.67 6.58
CA GLY A 351 -12.67 8.66 7.17
C GLY A 351 -12.90 7.26 6.59
N THR A 352 -11.81 6.56 6.29
CA THR A 352 -11.83 5.21 5.69
C THR A 352 -10.56 4.44 6.10
N CYS A 353 -10.47 3.17 5.73
CA CYS A 353 -9.29 2.31 5.90
C CYS A 353 -9.17 1.34 4.73
N GLU A 354 -8.01 0.68 4.61
CA GLU A 354 -7.70 -0.22 3.49
C GLU A 354 -8.77 -1.28 3.19
N PRO A 355 -9.39 -1.97 4.18
CA PRO A 355 -10.47 -2.91 3.91
C PRO A 355 -11.70 -2.28 3.24
N GLU A 356 -12.09 -1.06 3.64
CA GLU A 356 -13.21 -0.37 3.00
C GLU A 356 -12.89 0.05 1.57
N LEU A 357 -11.65 0.53 1.34
CA LEU A 357 -11.17 0.86 -0.01
C LEU A 357 -11.13 -0.38 -0.91
N ALA A 358 -10.66 -1.52 -0.39
CA ALA A 358 -10.66 -2.79 -1.12
C ALA A 358 -12.08 -3.28 -1.45
N ALA A 359 -13.06 -3.03 -0.57
CA ALA A 359 -14.45 -3.41 -0.79
C ALA A 359 -15.12 -2.65 -1.96
N VAL A 360 -14.54 -1.52 -2.41
CA VAL A 360 -15.12 -0.70 -3.50
C VAL A 360 -15.28 -1.48 -4.80
N ILE A 361 -14.47 -2.51 -5.03
CA ILE A 361 -14.56 -3.38 -6.22
C ILE A 361 -15.79 -4.31 -6.19
N ALA A 362 -16.44 -4.49 -5.04
CA ALA A 362 -17.61 -5.38 -4.92
C ALA A 362 -18.71 -5.04 -5.94
N PRO A 363 -19.35 -6.05 -6.54
CA PRO A 363 -19.27 -7.49 -6.28
C PRO A 363 -18.29 -8.27 -7.17
N LYS A 364 -17.28 -7.61 -7.76
CA LYS A 364 -16.27 -8.29 -8.59
C LYS A 364 -15.36 -9.15 -7.71
N PRO A 365 -14.72 -10.21 -8.25
CA PRO A 365 -13.83 -11.09 -7.50
C PRO A 365 -12.69 -10.34 -6.79
N LEU A 366 -12.49 -10.65 -5.51
CA LEU A 366 -11.44 -10.10 -4.64
C LEU A 366 -10.79 -11.26 -3.88
N LEU A 367 -9.46 -11.37 -3.99
CA LEU A 367 -8.63 -12.25 -3.18
C LEU A 367 -7.81 -11.41 -2.19
N ILE A 368 -7.85 -11.75 -0.91
CA ILE A 368 -6.91 -11.25 0.09
C ILE A 368 -5.97 -12.39 0.46
N VAL A 369 -4.66 -12.20 0.32
CA VAL A 369 -3.66 -13.13 0.85
C VAL A 369 -3.02 -12.50 2.08
N SER A 370 -3.03 -13.21 3.20
CA SER A 370 -2.56 -12.74 4.51
C SER A 370 -1.68 -13.78 5.20
N ASP A 371 -0.87 -13.37 6.17
CA ASP A 371 -0.03 -14.27 6.96
C ASP A 371 0.07 -13.82 8.44
N ASP A 372 0.74 -14.65 9.28
CA ASP A 372 0.93 -14.35 10.71
C ASP A 372 2.12 -13.41 10.98
N GLY A 373 3.00 -13.21 10.00
CA GLY A 373 4.29 -12.56 10.21
C GLY A 373 4.26 -11.05 10.07
N ASP A 374 3.11 -10.49 9.71
CA ASP A 374 2.94 -9.04 9.50
C ASP A 374 1.60 -8.53 10.04
N TRP A 375 1.22 -7.32 9.66
CA TRP A 375 -0.03 -6.66 10.06
C TRP A 375 -1.29 -7.31 9.48
N THR A 376 -1.16 -8.23 8.53
CA THR A 376 -2.29 -8.93 7.94
C THR A 376 -2.76 -10.15 8.75
N SER A 377 -2.13 -10.41 9.88
CA SER A 377 -2.50 -11.49 10.80
C SER A 377 -3.93 -11.40 11.33
N SER A 378 -4.49 -10.19 11.39
CA SER A 378 -5.88 -9.95 11.81
C SER A 378 -6.93 -10.26 10.73
N VAL A 379 -6.53 -10.36 9.46
CA VAL A 379 -7.46 -10.47 8.32
C VAL A 379 -8.52 -11.56 8.49
N PRO A 380 -8.22 -12.80 8.93
CA PRO A 380 -9.22 -13.86 8.99
C PRO A 380 -10.39 -13.57 9.92
N TYR A 381 -10.16 -12.84 11.01
CA TYR A 381 -11.18 -12.63 12.05
C TYR A 381 -11.66 -11.17 12.17
N LEU A 382 -11.00 -10.23 11.51
CA LEU A 382 -11.34 -8.82 11.60
C LEU A 382 -11.74 -8.23 10.23
N GLU A 383 -10.85 -8.16 9.27
CA GLU A 383 -11.07 -7.51 7.99
C GLU A 383 -11.93 -8.35 7.02
N PHE A 384 -11.71 -9.66 6.97
CA PHE A 384 -12.45 -10.53 6.06
C PHE A 384 -13.94 -10.63 6.38
N PRO A 385 -14.39 -10.77 7.64
CA PRO A 385 -15.81 -10.67 7.98
C PRO A 385 -16.46 -9.35 7.57
N TYR A 386 -15.73 -8.23 7.68
CA TYR A 386 -16.21 -6.93 7.22
C TYR A 386 -16.42 -6.91 5.70
N LEU A 387 -15.45 -7.42 4.94
CA LEU A 387 -15.58 -7.54 3.48
C LEU A 387 -16.75 -8.44 3.08
N GLN A 388 -16.90 -9.59 3.74
CA GLN A 388 -18.02 -10.51 3.50
C GLN A 388 -19.39 -9.86 3.78
N ARG A 389 -19.47 -8.97 4.77
CA ARG A 389 -20.68 -8.20 5.02
C ARG A 389 -21.07 -7.34 3.82
N ILE A 390 -20.10 -6.60 3.23
CA ILE A 390 -20.34 -5.75 2.07
C ILE A 390 -20.70 -6.57 0.84
N TYR A 391 -19.96 -7.65 0.58
CA TYR A 391 -20.29 -8.58 -0.52
C TYR A 391 -21.67 -9.24 -0.32
N GLY A 392 -22.10 -9.40 0.92
CA GLY A 392 -23.44 -9.88 1.26
C GLY A 392 -24.57 -8.97 0.78
N PHE A 393 -24.34 -7.67 0.61
CA PHE A 393 -25.34 -6.77 0.01
C PHE A 393 -25.62 -7.05 -1.46
N TYR A 394 -24.76 -7.82 -2.11
CA TYR A 394 -24.86 -8.21 -3.52
C TYR A 394 -25.14 -9.70 -3.71
N ASP A 395 -25.40 -10.45 -2.62
CA ASP A 395 -25.48 -11.92 -2.64
C ASP A 395 -24.24 -12.59 -3.26
N ALA A 396 -23.06 -12.01 -3.07
CA ALA A 396 -21.82 -12.37 -3.74
C ALA A 396 -20.66 -12.68 -2.75
N LYS A 397 -20.96 -13.19 -1.55
CA LYS A 397 -19.97 -13.52 -0.52
C LYS A 397 -18.90 -14.52 -1.01
N ASP A 398 -19.26 -15.38 -1.94
CA ASP A 398 -18.37 -16.35 -2.58
C ASP A 398 -17.30 -15.70 -3.48
N LYS A 399 -17.50 -14.45 -3.89
CA LYS A 399 -16.56 -13.70 -4.74
C LYS A 399 -15.46 -13.00 -3.96
N VAL A 400 -15.57 -12.86 -2.65
CA VAL A 400 -14.48 -12.41 -1.79
C VAL A 400 -13.86 -13.60 -1.07
N ARG A 401 -12.54 -13.76 -1.20
CA ARG A 401 -11.79 -14.90 -0.63
C ARG A 401 -10.64 -14.39 0.22
N ASN A 402 -10.34 -15.09 1.31
CA ASN A 402 -9.10 -14.91 2.06
C ASN A 402 -8.32 -16.23 2.05
N VAL A 403 -7.06 -16.16 1.64
CA VAL A 403 -6.09 -17.22 1.84
C VAL A 403 -5.11 -16.73 2.91
N HIS A 404 -5.26 -17.27 4.11
CA HIS A 404 -4.38 -16.99 5.23
C HIS A 404 -3.32 -18.08 5.34
N LEU A 405 -2.06 -17.71 5.53
CA LEU A 405 -0.90 -18.61 5.54
C LEU A 405 -0.24 -18.58 6.94
N PRO A 406 -0.70 -19.44 7.88
CA PRO A 406 -0.16 -19.47 9.23
C PRO A 406 1.33 -19.82 9.25
N GLY A 407 2.09 -19.09 10.08
CA GLY A 407 3.53 -19.29 10.26
C GLY A 407 4.41 -18.71 9.15
N GLU A 408 3.83 -18.14 8.10
CA GLU A 408 4.57 -17.43 7.06
C GLU A 408 4.90 -15.99 7.47
N ARG A 409 5.76 -15.34 6.70
CA ARG A 409 6.25 -13.99 6.95
C ARG A 409 5.95 -13.08 5.77
N HIS A 410 6.15 -11.78 5.98
CA HIS A 410 5.97 -10.75 4.97
C HIS A 410 6.89 -10.95 3.76
N ASP A 411 6.40 -11.69 2.77
CA ASP A 411 7.08 -11.97 1.50
C ASP A 411 6.05 -12.34 0.41
N PHE A 412 6.52 -12.62 -0.82
CA PHE A 412 5.67 -13.10 -1.91
C PHE A 412 6.20 -14.44 -2.46
N LYS A 413 6.45 -15.39 -1.54
CA LYS A 413 6.97 -16.71 -1.87
C LYS A 413 5.91 -17.67 -2.44
N GLU A 414 6.30 -18.91 -2.59
CA GLU A 414 5.59 -19.95 -3.34
C GLU A 414 4.10 -20.09 -2.96
N ASN A 415 3.77 -20.23 -1.67
CA ASN A 415 2.37 -20.42 -1.27
C ASN A 415 1.50 -19.20 -1.58
N LYS A 416 2.04 -17.99 -1.44
CA LYS A 416 1.33 -16.76 -1.82
C LYS A 416 1.16 -16.67 -3.33
N ARG A 417 2.18 -17.04 -4.11
CA ARG A 417 2.07 -17.12 -5.57
C ARG A 417 1.05 -18.17 -5.99
N GLN A 418 1.04 -19.34 -5.33
CA GLN A 418 0.06 -20.39 -5.62
C GLN A 418 -1.37 -19.91 -5.38
N ALA A 419 -1.63 -19.20 -4.29
CA ALA A 419 -2.96 -18.62 -4.01
C ALA A 419 -3.41 -17.67 -5.13
N VAL A 420 -2.50 -16.85 -5.65
CA VAL A 420 -2.77 -15.93 -6.77
C VAL A 420 -2.99 -16.69 -8.08
N TYR A 421 -2.21 -17.74 -8.35
CA TYR A 421 -2.41 -18.57 -9.55
C TYR A 421 -3.79 -19.23 -9.54
N ASP A 422 -4.16 -19.86 -8.43
CA ASP A 422 -5.45 -20.52 -8.27
C ASP A 422 -6.61 -19.53 -8.46
N PHE A 423 -6.48 -18.33 -7.89
CA PHE A 423 -7.48 -17.29 -8.05
C PHE A 423 -7.68 -16.88 -9.52
N PHE A 424 -6.61 -16.56 -10.25
CA PHE A 424 -6.74 -16.14 -11.64
C PHE A 424 -7.07 -17.29 -12.60
N ILE A 425 -6.71 -18.54 -12.25
CA ILE A 425 -7.20 -19.72 -12.96
C ILE A 425 -8.73 -19.78 -12.86
N ASP A 426 -9.28 -19.66 -11.66
CA ASP A 426 -10.70 -19.73 -11.41
C ASP A 426 -11.47 -18.58 -12.08
N VAL A 427 -10.98 -17.33 -11.87
CA VAL A 427 -11.70 -16.12 -12.30
C VAL A 427 -11.56 -15.87 -13.80
N PHE A 428 -10.37 -16.08 -14.38
CA PHE A 428 -10.10 -15.78 -15.77
C PHE A 428 -10.02 -17.02 -16.69
N GLY A 429 -10.13 -18.20 -16.12
CA GLY A 429 -10.02 -19.45 -16.86
C GLY A 429 -8.64 -19.62 -17.50
N LEU A 430 -7.57 -19.30 -16.74
CA LEU A 430 -6.20 -19.54 -17.18
C LEU A 430 -5.92 -21.05 -17.25
N ASP A 431 -4.93 -21.44 -18.05
CA ASP A 431 -4.61 -22.85 -18.32
C ASP A 431 -3.76 -23.44 -17.17
N ARG A 432 -4.40 -24.13 -16.23
CA ARG A 432 -3.73 -24.79 -15.10
C ARG A 432 -2.63 -25.79 -15.53
N SER A 433 -2.76 -26.41 -16.69
CA SER A 433 -1.77 -27.38 -17.18
C SER A 433 -0.40 -26.74 -17.51
N MET A 434 -0.38 -25.41 -17.63
CA MET A 434 0.84 -24.63 -17.90
C MET A 434 1.49 -24.07 -16.64
N LEU A 435 0.93 -24.34 -15.44
CA LEU A 435 1.47 -23.90 -14.16
C LEU A 435 2.71 -24.74 -13.84
N ASP A 436 3.88 -24.17 -14.10
CA ASP A 436 5.20 -24.79 -13.79
C ASP A 436 6.24 -23.69 -13.72
N GLU A 437 6.58 -23.26 -12.50
CA GLU A 437 7.61 -22.22 -12.24
C GLU A 437 9.01 -22.62 -12.68
N SER A 438 9.31 -23.94 -12.75
CA SER A 438 10.62 -24.43 -13.17
C SER A 438 10.95 -24.14 -14.63
N LYS A 439 9.92 -23.83 -15.44
CA LYS A 439 10.04 -23.48 -16.86
C LYS A 439 10.31 -21.99 -17.10
N ILE A 440 10.37 -21.20 -16.03
CA ILE A 440 10.60 -19.75 -16.17
C ILE A 440 12.09 -19.48 -16.29
N THR A 441 12.48 -18.84 -17.38
CA THR A 441 13.83 -18.31 -17.58
C THR A 441 14.00 -17.05 -16.75
N ILE A 442 14.95 -17.04 -15.83
CA ILE A 442 15.31 -15.83 -15.07
C ILE A 442 16.30 -15.02 -15.90
N GLU A 443 15.83 -13.90 -16.42
CA GLU A 443 16.66 -12.97 -17.19
C GLU A 443 17.58 -12.18 -16.26
N PRO A 444 18.80 -11.86 -16.69
CA PRO A 444 19.68 -10.95 -15.94
C PRO A 444 19.04 -9.57 -15.78
N ASP A 445 19.32 -8.92 -14.66
CA ASP A 445 18.83 -7.56 -14.34
C ASP A 445 19.10 -6.57 -15.48
N GLU A 446 20.31 -6.59 -16.06
CA GLU A 446 20.71 -5.70 -17.14
C GLU A 446 19.87 -5.86 -18.41
N THR A 447 19.27 -7.04 -18.63
CA THR A 447 18.33 -7.28 -19.75
C THR A 447 17.01 -6.59 -19.50
N LEU A 448 16.54 -6.58 -18.27
CA LEU A 448 15.25 -5.99 -17.88
C LEU A 448 15.33 -4.45 -17.65
N LYS A 449 16.54 -3.91 -17.46
CA LYS A 449 16.85 -2.47 -17.32
C LYS A 449 17.19 -1.79 -18.65
N SER A 450 17.18 -2.47 -19.78
CA SER A 450 17.93 -2.11 -20.96
C SER A 450 17.30 -1.06 -21.90
N LEU A 451 16.30 -0.29 -21.49
CA LEU A 451 15.75 0.76 -22.35
C LEU A 451 16.57 2.07 -22.34
N TYR A 452 17.50 2.23 -21.39
CA TYR A 452 18.38 3.37 -21.26
C TYR A 452 19.82 3.08 -21.73
N LYS A 453 20.00 2.57 -22.92
CA LYS A 453 21.34 2.47 -23.54
C LYS A 453 21.49 3.42 -24.69
#